data_d9da73e664e34cf55d2b184963758e01
#
_entry.id   d9da73e664e34cf55d2b184963758e01
#
_cell.length_a   1.000
_cell.length_b   1.000
_cell.length_c   1.000
_cell.angle_alpha   90.00
_cell.angle_beta   90.00
_cell.angle_gamma   90.00
#
_symmetry.space_group_name_H-M   'P 1'
#
loop_
_entity.id
_entity.type
_entity.pdbx_description
1 polymer ?
#
loop_
_entity_poly.entity_id
_entity_poly.type
_entity_poly.pdbx_seq_one_letter_code
_entity_poly.pdbx_strand_id
1 'polypeptide(L)'
;LNSNISHAFEKGKSFITNAQIHRNKRFVINVDLENFFDSFHFGRVRGYFMKNKNYQCSEEVATTIAQIACYEGKLPQGAPSSPIITNMICNIFDMRLLRLAKKYKLDYTRYADDLSFSTNDKKFVDFEKQFFEELTQEINRAGFSINDKKTRVQYKDSHQEVTGIVVNKKLNVDRTYYKDTRAMAYQ
;
A
#
# COMPACT_ATOMS: atom_id res chain seq x y z
N LEU A 1 13.68 -10.84 1.59
CA LEU A 1 12.67 -9.85 1.20
C LEU A 1 11.80 -9.47 2.41
N ASN A 2 12.37 -8.76 3.38
CA ASN A 2 11.60 -8.25 4.51
C ASN A 2 11.54 -6.74 4.38
N SER A 3 10.61 -6.23 3.57
CA SER A 3 10.27 -4.84 3.74
C SER A 3 9.33 -4.75 4.96
N ASN A 4 9.75 -4.07 6.01
CA ASN A 4 8.86 -3.73 7.13
C ASN A 4 7.72 -2.79 6.71
N ILE A 5 7.60 -2.51 5.44
CA ILE A 5 6.70 -1.55 4.80
C ILE A 5 5.38 -2.20 4.39
N SER A 6 5.44 -3.37 3.70
CA SER A 6 4.23 -4.08 3.31
C SER A 6 3.60 -4.78 4.52
N HIS A 7 2.32 -4.55 4.75
CA HIS A 7 1.55 -5.15 5.84
C HIS A 7 0.44 -6.09 5.36
N ALA A 8 0.05 -6.03 4.08
CA ALA A 8 -0.86 -6.98 3.48
C ALA A 8 -0.11 -8.24 3.04
N PHE A 9 -0.72 -9.39 3.27
CA PHE A 9 -0.23 -10.71 2.82
C PHE A 9 1.16 -11.11 3.37
N GLU A 10 1.56 -10.54 4.51
CA GLU A 10 2.83 -10.81 5.17
C GLU A 10 2.59 -11.54 6.50
N LYS A 11 3.37 -12.59 6.76
CA LYS A 11 3.25 -13.37 8.00
C LYS A 11 3.52 -12.48 9.21
N GLY A 12 2.60 -12.51 10.17
CA GLY A 12 2.71 -11.74 11.43
C GLY A 12 2.33 -10.26 11.28
N LYS A 13 1.84 -9.84 10.11
CA LYS A 13 1.34 -8.49 9.87
C LYS A 13 -0.16 -8.49 9.56
N SER A 14 -0.80 -7.34 9.74
CA SER A 14 -2.23 -7.14 9.54
C SER A 14 -2.55 -5.67 9.31
N PHE A 15 -3.80 -5.36 9.00
CA PHE A 15 -4.31 -3.98 8.98
C PHE A 15 -4.14 -3.26 10.33
N ILE A 16 -4.16 -3.99 11.46
CA ILE A 16 -3.90 -3.43 12.79
C ILE A 16 -2.44 -3.01 12.92
N THR A 17 -1.48 -3.86 12.53
CA THR A 17 -0.06 -3.52 12.57
C THR A 17 0.28 -2.37 11.62
N ASN A 18 -0.43 -2.26 10.50
CA ASN A 18 -0.37 -1.12 9.58
C ASN A 18 -0.81 0.16 10.27
N ALA A 19 -2.02 0.18 10.81
CA ALA A 19 -2.59 1.33 11.51
C ALA A 19 -1.76 1.78 12.73
N GLN A 20 -1.13 0.83 13.44
CA GLN A 20 -0.31 1.10 14.63
C GLN A 20 0.84 2.07 14.37
N ILE A 21 1.45 2.03 13.18
CA ILE A 21 2.55 2.93 12.78
C ILE A 21 2.07 4.37 12.67
N HIS A 22 0.83 4.57 12.24
CA HIS A 22 0.22 5.87 11.98
C HIS A 22 -0.59 6.42 13.17
N ARG A 23 -0.53 5.76 14.32
CA ARG A 23 -1.26 6.17 15.52
C ARG A 23 -0.70 7.47 16.11
N ASN A 24 -1.62 8.36 16.55
CA ASN A 24 -1.32 9.63 17.24
C ASN A 24 -0.39 10.53 16.43
N LYS A 25 -0.64 10.64 15.13
CA LYS A 25 0.08 11.53 14.23
C LYS A 25 -0.67 12.83 14.00
N ARG A 26 0.06 13.91 13.69
CA ARG A 26 -0.52 15.20 13.33
C ARG A 26 -1.19 15.17 11.96
N PHE A 27 -0.51 14.53 11.00
CA PHE A 27 -1.00 14.33 9.64
C PHE A 27 -0.99 12.84 9.32
N VAL A 28 -2.09 12.38 8.75
CA VAL A 28 -2.21 11.04 8.17
C VAL A 28 -2.69 11.20 6.74
N ILE A 29 -1.97 10.62 5.80
CA ILE A 29 -2.21 10.72 4.37
C ILE A 29 -2.48 9.31 3.88
N ASN A 30 -3.65 9.10 3.30
CA ASN A 30 -4.00 7.84 2.64
C ASN A 30 -4.11 8.07 1.14
N VAL A 31 -3.44 7.23 0.38
CA VAL A 31 -3.42 7.25 -1.09
C VAL A 31 -3.81 5.88 -1.59
N ASP A 32 -4.90 5.81 -2.35
CA ASP A 32 -5.42 4.60 -2.97
C ASP A 32 -4.88 4.49 -4.40
N LEU A 33 -4.43 3.30 -4.80
CA LEU A 33 -3.96 3.04 -6.15
C LEU A 33 -5.10 2.50 -7.02
N GLU A 34 -5.37 3.20 -8.14
CA GLU A 34 -6.43 2.81 -9.06
C GLU A 34 -6.09 1.52 -9.80
N ASN A 35 -7.05 0.58 -9.88
CA ASN A 35 -6.93 -0.68 -10.60
C ASN A 35 -5.62 -1.44 -10.30
N PHE A 36 -5.18 -1.40 -9.02
CA PHE A 36 -3.88 -1.91 -8.60
C PHE A 36 -3.62 -3.35 -9.06
N PHE A 37 -4.54 -4.28 -8.81
CA PHE A 37 -4.35 -5.68 -9.18
C PHE A 37 -4.33 -5.90 -10.70
N ASP A 38 -5.07 -5.11 -11.47
CA ASP A 38 -5.08 -5.19 -12.93
C ASP A 38 -3.76 -4.74 -13.56
N SER A 39 -2.96 -3.96 -12.83
CA SER A 39 -1.64 -3.52 -13.28
C SER A 39 -0.59 -4.64 -13.32
N PHE A 40 -0.85 -5.78 -12.67
CA PHE A 40 0.06 -6.93 -12.66
C PHE A 40 -0.23 -7.90 -13.82
N HIS A 41 -0.07 -7.37 -15.04
CA HIS A 41 -0.27 -8.15 -16.26
C HIS A 41 0.89 -9.13 -16.51
N PHE A 42 0.66 -10.12 -17.37
CA PHE A 42 1.60 -11.18 -17.75
C PHE A 42 3.02 -10.68 -18.03
N GLY A 43 3.16 -9.63 -18.86
CA GLY A 43 4.46 -9.06 -19.22
C GLY A 43 5.21 -8.47 -18.01
N ARG A 44 4.50 -7.90 -17.04
CA ARG A 44 5.09 -7.37 -15.80
C ARG A 44 5.61 -8.49 -14.90
N VAL A 45 4.83 -9.57 -14.75
CA VAL A 45 5.23 -10.76 -13.99
C VAL A 45 6.46 -11.40 -14.63
N ARG A 46 6.39 -11.72 -15.93
CA ARG A 46 7.52 -12.29 -16.70
C ARG A 46 8.77 -11.42 -16.60
N GLY A 47 8.63 -10.13 -16.87
CA GLY A 47 9.72 -9.16 -16.81
C GLY A 47 10.37 -9.06 -15.43
N TYR A 48 9.60 -9.20 -14.36
CA TYR A 48 10.13 -9.23 -13.01
C TYR A 48 11.07 -10.42 -12.80
N PHE A 49 10.65 -11.64 -13.14
CA PHE A 49 11.49 -12.83 -12.95
C PHE A 49 12.72 -12.86 -13.85
N MET A 50 12.65 -12.26 -15.04
CA MET A 50 13.82 -12.12 -15.93
C MET A 50 14.84 -11.10 -15.42
N LYS A 51 14.37 -9.94 -14.91
CA LYS A 51 15.24 -8.78 -14.65
C LYS A 51 15.65 -8.64 -13.18
N ASN A 52 14.94 -9.28 -12.25
CA ASN A 52 15.27 -9.18 -10.84
C ASN A 52 16.58 -9.94 -10.53
N LYS A 53 17.53 -9.24 -9.88
CA LYS A 53 18.87 -9.75 -9.58
C LYS A 53 18.89 -11.06 -8.76
N ASN A 54 17.82 -11.32 -8.00
CA ASN A 54 17.75 -12.53 -7.16
C ASN A 54 17.26 -13.76 -7.94
N TYR A 55 16.64 -13.58 -9.09
CA TYR A 55 16.06 -14.68 -9.88
C TYR A 55 16.79 -14.89 -11.19
N GLN A 56 16.93 -13.85 -12.02
CA GLN A 56 17.60 -13.89 -13.32
C GLN A 56 17.20 -15.12 -14.16
N CYS A 57 15.89 -15.43 -14.14
CA CYS A 57 15.37 -16.57 -14.85
C CYS A 57 15.58 -16.42 -16.37
N SER A 58 15.82 -17.55 -17.06
CA SER A 58 15.75 -17.55 -18.52
C SER A 58 14.38 -17.11 -19.01
N GLU A 59 14.29 -16.71 -20.27
CA GLU A 59 13.03 -16.30 -20.89
C GLU A 59 11.95 -17.39 -20.80
N GLU A 60 12.33 -18.65 -21.04
CA GLU A 60 11.43 -19.81 -20.96
C GLU A 60 10.87 -20.01 -19.55
N VAL A 61 11.75 -20.01 -18.53
CA VAL A 61 11.36 -20.18 -17.13
C VAL A 61 10.46 -19.03 -16.67
N ALA A 62 10.82 -17.79 -16.97
CA ALA A 62 10.01 -16.61 -16.60
C ALA A 62 8.64 -16.62 -17.30
N THR A 63 8.60 -17.09 -18.55
CA THR A 63 7.36 -17.26 -19.32
C THR A 63 6.47 -18.32 -18.68
N THR A 64 7.04 -19.48 -18.34
CA THR A 64 6.31 -20.57 -17.66
C THR A 64 5.74 -20.12 -16.31
N ILE A 65 6.54 -19.41 -15.50
CA ILE A 65 6.06 -18.85 -14.22
C ILE A 65 4.88 -17.89 -14.46
N ALA A 66 5.00 -17.00 -15.44
CA ALA A 66 3.93 -16.05 -15.74
C ALA A 66 2.67 -16.73 -16.30
N GLN A 67 2.79 -17.82 -17.07
CA GLN A 67 1.68 -18.63 -17.55
C GLN A 67 0.92 -19.32 -16.41
N ILE A 68 1.66 -19.86 -15.43
CA ILE A 68 1.05 -20.52 -14.26
C ILE A 68 0.39 -19.49 -13.33
N ALA A 69 1.01 -18.30 -13.17
CA ALA A 69 0.56 -17.30 -12.22
C ALA A 69 -0.59 -16.42 -12.73
N CYS A 70 -0.71 -16.21 -14.06
CA CYS A 70 -1.68 -15.32 -14.66
C CYS A 70 -2.87 -16.10 -15.27
N TYR A 71 -4.05 -15.51 -15.11
CA TYR A 71 -5.27 -15.90 -15.81
C TYR A 71 -5.79 -14.70 -16.60
N GLU A 72 -6.23 -14.91 -17.83
CA GLU A 72 -6.67 -13.81 -18.73
C GLU A 72 -5.67 -12.65 -18.81
N GLY A 73 -4.37 -12.99 -18.85
CA GLY A 73 -3.30 -12.01 -19.04
C GLY A 73 -2.88 -11.19 -17.81
N LYS A 74 -3.42 -11.45 -16.62
CA LYS A 74 -3.11 -10.75 -15.37
C LYS A 74 -3.13 -11.68 -14.15
N LEU A 75 -2.58 -11.23 -13.02
CA LEU A 75 -2.67 -11.96 -11.75
C LEU A 75 -4.15 -12.03 -11.31
N PRO A 76 -4.73 -13.22 -11.13
CA PRO A 76 -6.12 -13.35 -10.72
C PRO A 76 -6.30 -13.00 -9.24
N GLN A 77 -7.37 -12.30 -8.92
CA GLN A 77 -7.78 -12.08 -7.54
C GLN A 77 -8.28 -13.40 -6.93
N GLY A 78 -7.82 -13.70 -5.70
CA GLY A 78 -8.17 -14.93 -5.00
C GLY A 78 -7.18 -16.10 -5.20
N ALA A 79 -6.27 -16.04 -6.15
CA ALA A 79 -5.23 -17.06 -6.28
C ALA A 79 -4.17 -16.92 -5.16
N PRO A 80 -3.74 -18.02 -4.52
CA PRO A 80 -2.75 -17.97 -3.42
C PRO A 80 -1.40 -17.36 -3.81
N SER A 81 -1.01 -17.46 -5.07
CA SER A 81 0.27 -16.92 -5.60
C SER A 81 0.22 -15.40 -5.84
N SER A 82 -0.94 -14.83 -6.18
CA SER A 82 -1.08 -13.43 -6.57
C SER A 82 -0.59 -12.45 -5.50
N PRO A 83 -0.95 -12.57 -4.21
CA PRO A 83 -0.46 -11.69 -3.15
C PRO A 83 1.06 -11.69 -3.00
N ILE A 84 1.68 -12.87 -3.08
CA ILE A 84 3.12 -13.04 -2.94
C ILE A 84 3.85 -12.36 -4.11
N ILE A 85 3.43 -12.66 -5.34
CA ILE A 85 4.03 -12.08 -6.56
C ILE A 85 3.85 -10.57 -6.57
N THR A 86 2.68 -10.07 -6.17
CA THR A 86 2.40 -8.63 -6.02
C THR A 86 3.40 -7.97 -5.07
N ASN A 87 3.60 -8.51 -3.86
CA ASN A 87 4.54 -7.97 -2.89
C ASN A 87 6.00 -8.03 -3.41
N MET A 88 6.37 -9.10 -4.10
CA MET A 88 7.70 -9.23 -4.71
C MET A 88 7.95 -8.12 -5.75
N ILE A 89 7.00 -7.87 -6.64
CA ILE A 89 7.10 -6.84 -7.68
C ILE A 89 7.10 -5.45 -7.06
N CYS A 90 6.25 -5.20 -6.06
CA CYS A 90 6.14 -3.92 -5.39
C CYS A 90 7.36 -3.56 -4.51
N ASN A 91 8.24 -4.49 -4.20
CA ASN A 91 9.37 -4.21 -3.32
C ASN A 91 10.25 -3.03 -3.79
N ILE A 92 10.50 -2.90 -5.09
CA ILE A 92 11.27 -1.78 -5.67
C ILE A 92 10.49 -0.46 -5.52
N PHE A 93 9.20 -0.50 -5.77
CA PHE A 93 8.28 0.62 -5.58
C PHE A 93 8.28 1.08 -4.12
N ASP A 94 8.07 0.15 -3.18
CA ASP A 94 8.10 0.41 -1.74
C ASP A 94 9.40 1.07 -1.28
N MET A 95 10.55 0.61 -1.80
CA MET A 95 11.85 1.21 -1.46
C MET A 95 12.01 2.64 -1.98
N ARG A 96 11.43 2.98 -3.13
CA ARG A 96 11.41 4.35 -3.65
C ARG A 96 10.52 5.24 -2.80
N LEU A 97 9.31 4.78 -2.49
CA LEU A 97 8.39 5.52 -1.63
C LEU A 97 8.93 5.70 -0.20
N LEU A 98 9.65 4.71 0.33
CA LEU A 98 10.33 4.86 1.62
C LEU A 98 11.40 5.98 1.58
N ARG A 99 12.18 6.09 0.49
CA ARG A 99 13.15 7.17 0.33
C ARG A 99 12.46 8.53 0.26
N LEU A 100 11.37 8.61 -0.50
CA LEU A 100 10.54 9.82 -0.58
C LEU A 100 9.98 10.18 0.80
N ALA A 101 9.39 9.23 1.51
CA ALA A 101 8.86 9.43 2.85
C ALA A 101 9.94 9.96 3.81
N LYS A 102 11.13 9.37 3.81
CA LYS A 102 12.25 9.83 4.63
C LYS A 102 12.69 11.27 4.30
N LYS A 103 12.69 11.66 3.02
CA LYS A 103 13.01 13.02 2.59
C LYS A 103 12.09 14.05 3.26
N TYR A 104 10.81 13.70 3.40
CA TYR A 104 9.78 14.55 4.01
C TYR A 104 9.50 14.23 5.50
N LYS A 105 10.32 13.38 6.13
CA LYS A 105 10.15 12.94 7.53
C LYS A 105 8.79 12.31 7.81
N LEU A 106 8.31 11.50 6.86
CA LEU A 106 7.08 10.74 6.96
C LEU A 106 7.38 9.28 7.33
N ASP A 107 6.56 8.68 8.17
CA ASP A 107 6.43 7.23 8.24
C ASP A 107 5.64 6.75 7.03
N TYR A 108 5.98 5.58 6.50
CA TYR A 108 5.35 4.99 5.32
C TYR A 108 5.08 3.51 5.51
N THR A 109 3.88 3.10 5.15
CA THR A 109 3.49 1.69 5.02
C THR A 109 2.57 1.49 3.81
N ARG A 110 2.48 0.23 3.35
CA ARG A 110 1.55 -0.18 2.30
C ARG A 110 0.72 -1.38 2.76
N TYR A 111 -0.59 -1.31 2.55
CA TYR A 111 -1.50 -2.43 2.72
C TYR A 111 -2.20 -2.70 1.38
N ALA A 112 -1.69 -3.67 0.60
CA ALA A 112 -2.10 -3.94 -0.78
C ALA A 112 -1.98 -2.68 -1.68
N ASP A 113 -3.10 -2.09 -2.07
CA ASP A 113 -3.26 -0.87 -2.85
C ASP A 113 -3.30 0.41 -2.02
N ASP A 114 -3.50 0.30 -0.70
CA ASP A 114 -3.51 1.43 0.22
C ASP A 114 -2.09 1.83 0.64
N LEU A 115 -1.67 3.03 0.29
CA LEU A 115 -0.44 3.67 0.77
C LEU A 115 -0.77 4.62 1.92
N SER A 116 -0.11 4.44 3.05
CA SER A 116 -0.31 5.32 4.21
C SER A 116 0.99 6.03 4.57
N PHE A 117 0.90 7.36 4.73
CA PHE A 117 2.00 8.19 5.20
C PHE A 117 1.56 8.98 6.43
N SER A 118 2.47 9.25 7.34
CA SER A 118 2.13 10.08 8.50
C SER A 118 3.31 10.81 9.09
N THR A 119 3.06 11.95 9.74
CA THR A 119 4.09 12.71 10.42
C THR A 119 3.53 13.55 11.58
N ASN A 120 4.41 13.89 12.52
CA ASN A 120 4.17 14.88 13.55
C ASN A 120 4.84 16.23 13.24
N ASP A 121 5.64 16.32 12.17
CA ASP A 121 6.31 17.56 11.78
C ASP A 121 5.29 18.58 11.26
N LYS A 122 5.19 19.74 11.94
CA LYS A 122 4.27 20.83 11.56
C LYS A 122 4.64 21.44 10.21
N LYS A 123 5.91 21.37 9.82
CA LYS A 123 6.40 21.93 8.57
C LYS A 123 5.94 21.17 7.34
N PHE A 124 5.31 20.01 7.52
CA PHE A 124 4.80 19.23 6.39
C PHE A 124 3.83 20.05 5.51
N VAL A 125 3.05 20.95 6.11
CA VAL A 125 2.12 21.84 5.37
C VAL A 125 2.85 22.67 4.30
N ASP A 126 4.08 23.09 4.59
CA ASP A 126 4.89 23.91 3.66
C ASP A 126 5.36 23.10 2.44
N PHE A 127 5.43 21.78 2.58
CA PHE A 127 5.95 20.87 1.55
C PHE A 127 4.88 19.91 0.99
N GLU A 128 3.65 19.98 1.46
CA GLU A 128 2.57 19.06 1.08
C GLU A 128 2.41 18.97 -0.44
N LYS A 129 2.33 20.09 -1.13
CA LYS A 129 2.20 20.15 -2.59
C LYS A 129 3.38 19.47 -3.28
N GLN A 130 4.60 19.79 -2.89
CA GLN A 130 5.81 19.21 -3.48
C GLN A 130 5.88 17.70 -3.21
N PHE A 131 5.49 17.26 -2.01
CA PHE A 131 5.41 15.84 -1.68
C PHE A 131 4.45 15.09 -2.63
N PHE A 132 3.24 15.62 -2.85
CA PHE A 132 2.27 15.00 -3.74
C PHE A 132 2.73 14.98 -5.20
N GLU A 133 3.41 16.01 -5.69
CA GLU A 133 3.99 16.05 -7.03
C GLU A 133 5.04 14.94 -7.21
N GLU A 134 5.98 14.80 -6.27
CA GLU A 134 7.00 13.76 -6.32
C GLU A 134 6.40 12.35 -6.10
N LEU A 135 5.41 12.22 -5.23
CA LEU A 135 4.69 10.96 -5.00
C LEU A 135 4.00 10.49 -6.27
N THR A 136 3.29 11.38 -6.95
CA THR A 136 2.61 11.09 -8.22
C THR A 136 3.61 10.64 -9.30
N GLN A 137 4.77 11.29 -9.38
CA GLN A 137 5.82 10.88 -10.31
C GLN A 137 6.34 9.46 -10.02
N GLU A 138 6.60 9.12 -8.74
CA GLU A 138 7.08 7.79 -8.37
C GLU A 138 6.01 6.71 -8.58
N ILE A 139 4.73 7.02 -8.33
CA ILE A 139 3.60 6.12 -8.60
C ILE A 139 3.46 5.86 -10.09
N ASN A 140 3.44 6.90 -10.93
CA ASN A 140 3.35 6.79 -12.38
C ASN A 140 4.56 6.04 -12.97
N ARG A 141 5.77 6.31 -12.48
CA ARG A 141 6.98 5.60 -12.87
C ARG A 141 6.93 4.10 -12.54
N ALA A 142 6.19 3.72 -11.53
CA ALA A 142 5.97 2.32 -11.18
C ALA A 142 4.85 1.66 -11.99
N GLY A 143 4.17 2.41 -12.88
CA GLY A 143 3.06 1.92 -13.70
C GLY A 143 1.75 1.80 -12.94
N PHE A 144 1.56 2.65 -11.93
CA PHE A 144 0.31 2.80 -11.17
C PHE A 144 -0.28 4.19 -11.39
N SER A 145 -1.53 4.38 -10.98
CA SER A 145 -2.24 5.66 -10.96
C SER A 145 -2.87 5.90 -9.60
N ILE A 146 -2.93 7.16 -9.19
CA ILE A 146 -3.60 7.56 -7.95
C ILE A 146 -5.11 7.65 -8.19
N ASN A 147 -5.89 7.14 -7.25
CA ASN A 147 -7.32 7.40 -7.17
C ASN A 147 -7.57 8.67 -6.35
N ASP A 148 -7.67 9.80 -7.05
CA ASP A 148 -7.83 11.12 -6.41
C ASP A 148 -9.08 11.20 -5.52
N LYS A 149 -10.15 10.46 -5.88
CA LYS A 149 -11.41 10.49 -5.11
C LYS A 149 -11.28 9.84 -3.73
N LYS A 150 -10.35 8.91 -3.58
CA LYS A 150 -10.10 8.20 -2.33
C LYS A 150 -8.86 8.71 -1.59
N THR A 151 -8.01 9.49 -2.27
CA THR A 151 -6.82 10.11 -1.66
C THR A 151 -7.24 11.23 -0.72
N ARG A 152 -6.72 11.21 0.51
CA ARG A 152 -7.10 12.17 1.54
C ARG A 152 -5.97 12.48 2.51
N VAL A 153 -5.90 13.73 2.95
CA VAL A 153 -5.07 14.19 4.06
C VAL A 153 -5.98 14.42 5.27
N GLN A 154 -5.64 13.80 6.40
CA GLN A 154 -6.39 13.85 7.63
C GLN A 154 -5.55 14.52 8.71
N TYR A 155 -6.13 15.50 9.38
CA TYR A 155 -5.48 16.30 10.40
C TYR A 155 -5.81 15.78 11.80
N LYS A 156 -4.95 16.06 12.79
CA LYS A 156 -5.09 15.59 14.18
C LYS A 156 -6.45 15.86 14.80
N ASP A 157 -7.05 17.02 14.47
CA ASP A 157 -8.33 17.47 15.04
C ASP A 157 -9.54 16.95 14.25
N SER A 158 -9.31 16.18 13.19
CA SER A 158 -10.32 15.48 12.42
C SER A 158 -10.29 13.97 12.67
N HIS A 159 -11.25 13.25 12.11
CA HIS A 159 -11.23 11.79 12.11
C HIS A 159 -10.04 11.29 11.30
N GLN A 160 -9.16 10.51 11.92
CA GLN A 160 -8.00 9.88 11.27
C GLN A 160 -8.20 8.36 11.26
N GLU A 161 -8.10 7.80 10.08
CA GLU A 161 -8.30 6.37 9.83
C GLU A 161 -7.22 5.83 8.88
N VAL A 162 -6.77 4.61 9.13
CA VAL A 162 -5.85 3.86 8.25
C VAL A 162 -6.39 2.43 8.12
N THR A 163 -6.63 1.98 6.90
CA THR A 163 -7.17 0.64 6.61
C THR A 163 -8.39 0.25 7.47
N GLY A 164 -9.34 1.18 7.65
CA GLY A 164 -10.57 0.96 8.45
C GLY A 164 -10.38 1.08 9.97
N ILE A 165 -9.20 1.45 10.45
CA ILE A 165 -8.91 1.60 11.87
C ILE A 165 -8.70 3.06 12.23
N VAL A 166 -9.43 3.55 13.22
CA VAL A 166 -9.25 4.89 13.80
C VAL A 166 -7.91 4.97 14.52
N VAL A 167 -7.09 5.99 14.19
CA VAL A 167 -5.70 6.11 14.68
C VAL A 167 -5.43 7.38 15.49
N ASN A 168 -6.41 8.20 15.80
CA ASN A 168 -6.25 9.50 16.47
C ASN A 168 -5.43 9.41 17.78
N LYS A 169 -5.88 8.64 18.79
CA LYS A 169 -5.20 8.49 20.08
C LYS A 169 -4.88 7.02 20.39
N LYS A 170 -5.89 6.17 20.23
CA LYS A 170 -5.79 4.71 20.39
C LYS A 170 -6.36 4.08 19.14
N LEU A 171 -5.87 2.89 18.80
CA LEU A 171 -6.50 2.11 17.74
C LEU A 171 -7.91 1.74 18.17
N ASN A 172 -8.86 1.98 17.30
CA ASN A 172 -10.26 1.65 17.54
C ASN A 172 -10.98 1.38 16.21
N VAL A 173 -12.10 0.71 16.26
CA VAL A 173 -13.03 0.62 15.14
C VAL A 173 -13.86 1.90 15.05
N ASP A 174 -14.41 2.19 13.87
CA ASP A 174 -15.34 3.30 13.71
C ASP A 174 -16.54 3.15 14.63
N ARG A 175 -17.05 4.26 15.15
CA ARG A 175 -18.15 4.28 16.10
C ARG A 175 -19.44 3.72 15.52
N THR A 176 -19.69 3.94 14.24
CA THR A 176 -20.88 3.43 13.55
C THR A 176 -20.79 1.92 13.43
N TYR A 177 -19.63 1.40 12.95
CA TYR A 177 -19.37 -0.04 12.88
C TYR A 177 -19.57 -0.73 14.25
N TYR A 178 -19.06 -0.13 15.32
CA TYR A 178 -19.23 -0.68 16.68
C TYR A 178 -20.70 -0.73 17.10
N LYS A 179 -21.48 0.34 16.81
CA LYS A 179 -22.91 0.40 17.13
C LYS A 179 -23.72 -0.65 16.34
N ASP A 180 -23.46 -0.76 15.04
CA ASP A 180 -24.16 -1.68 14.15
C ASP A 180 -23.88 -3.14 14.55
N THR A 181 -22.61 -3.47 14.80
CA THR A 181 -22.22 -4.81 15.28
C THR A 181 -22.87 -5.15 16.63
N ARG A 182 -22.93 -4.16 17.54
CA ARG A 182 -23.59 -4.34 18.84
C ARG A 182 -25.09 -4.55 18.65
N ALA A 183 -25.74 -3.80 17.79
CA ALA A 183 -27.18 -3.96 17.51
C ALA A 183 -27.49 -5.35 16.95
N MET A 184 -26.66 -5.87 16.03
CA MET A 184 -26.79 -7.23 15.48
C MET A 184 -26.62 -8.32 16.54
N ALA A 185 -25.75 -8.11 17.50
CA ALA A 185 -25.49 -9.11 18.58
C ALA A 185 -26.63 -9.19 19.63
N TYR A 186 -27.55 -8.24 19.64
CA TYR A 186 -28.69 -8.20 20.57
C TYR A 186 -30.04 -8.53 19.90
N GLN A 187 -30.04 -8.94 18.62
CA GLN A 187 -31.17 -9.53 17.91
C GLN A 187 -31.17 -11.05 18.06
#